data_5a3ae07071bbfb00209a25be2c9b246f
#
_entry.id   5a3ae07071bbfb00209a25be2c9b246f
#
_cell.length_a   1.000
_cell.length_b   1.000
_cell.length_c   1.000
_cell.angle_alpha   90.00
_cell.angle_beta   90.00
_cell.angle_gamma   90.00
#
_symmetry.space_group_name_H-M   'P 1'
#
loop_
_entity.id
_entity.type
_entity.pdbx_description
1 polymer ?
#
loop_
_entity_poly.entity_id
_entity_poly.type
_entity_poly.pdbx_seq_one_letter_code
_entity_poly.pdbx_strand_id
1 'polypeptide(L)'
;MVTAFWRGLGLPGLVDIHTHFMPPNVLAKVWAFFEGGRAGVGRAWPIAYRRPEEERVALLRAFGVRRFGALLYPHKPDMAAWLNSWAAGFAARTPDALHSATFFPEPGAAGYVAEAIGAGARLFKAHLQVGGYDPRDEMLDAVWGMLAEARVPVVVHCGSGPYAGAFTGPGPISGVLARHPRLTMIVAHLGAPEYGEFLDLAGRYPRVHLDTTMAFTAFLEQLAPFPAALLPRLAHAGDRILLGSDFPNIPYPYLHQLEALAGLDLGAPWLRAVCHDNAARLFGRGGGVGNNRAWGGGVGTNRAPGGGVGNNRARGGGAGNNRARGGGAGASSVP
;
A
#
# COMPACT_ATOMS: atom_id res chain seq x y z
N MET A 1 8.58 2.94 21.99
CA MET A 1 9.44 3.82 21.16
C MET A 1 8.65 4.32 19.94
N VAL A 2 8.21 3.48 18.99
CA VAL A 2 7.38 3.95 17.83
C VAL A 2 6.13 4.72 18.28
N THR A 3 5.41 4.20 19.26
CA THR A 3 4.21 4.85 19.83
C THR A 3 4.49 6.24 20.43
N ALA A 4 5.65 6.40 21.09
CA ALA A 4 6.04 7.70 21.63
C ALA A 4 6.30 8.73 20.51
N PHE A 5 6.87 8.29 19.38
CA PHE A 5 7.14 9.15 18.23
C PHE A 5 5.87 9.82 17.69
N TRP A 6 4.89 9.04 17.27
CA TRP A 6 3.68 9.63 16.66
C TRP A 6 2.77 10.33 17.69
N ARG A 7 2.77 9.87 18.96
CA ARG A 7 2.07 10.59 20.05
C ARG A 7 2.70 11.95 20.33
N GLY A 8 4.03 12.05 20.30
CA GLY A 8 4.75 13.32 20.44
C GLY A 8 4.39 14.33 19.34
N LEU A 9 4.01 13.84 18.16
CA LEU A 9 3.48 14.65 17.06
C LEU A 9 1.98 14.96 17.21
N GLY A 10 1.26 14.43 18.21
CA GLY A 10 -0.18 14.58 18.36
C GLY A 10 -0.99 13.86 17.29
N LEU A 11 -0.43 12.80 16.66
CA LEU A 11 -1.10 12.00 15.64
C LEU A 11 -2.01 10.92 16.27
N PRO A 12 -3.08 10.50 15.61
CA PRO A 12 -3.91 9.37 16.06
C PRO A 12 -3.24 8.01 15.81
N GLY A 13 -2.15 7.98 15.05
CA GLY A 13 -1.35 6.85 14.64
C GLY A 13 -0.66 7.11 13.31
N LEU A 14 -0.06 6.09 12.72
CA LEU A 14 0.65 6.15 11.45
C LEU A 14 -0.20 5.60 10.30
N VAL A 15 0.06 6.06 9.09
CA VAL A 15 -0.46 5.46 7.86
C VAL A 15 0.73 5.12 6.97
N ASP A 16 1.05 3.84 6.85
CA ASP A 16 2.19 3.33 6.10
C ASP A 16 1.70 2.73 4.77
N ILE A 17 1.90 3.45 3.67
CA ILE A 17 1.33 3.03 2.39
C ILE A 17 2.19 1.99 1.65
N HIS A 18 3.39 1.70 2.13
CA HIS A 18 4.32 0.81 1.46
C HIS A 18 4.85 -0.26 2.42
N THR A 19 4.01 -1.27 2.66
CA THR A 19 4.40 -2.51 3.31
C THR A 19 4.11 -3.69 2.38
N HIS A 20 4.71 -4.84 2.64
CA HIS A 20 4.59 -6.02 1.80
C HIS A 20 3.89 -7.17 2.51
N PHE A 21 2.79 -7.61 1.92
CA PHE A 21 2.09 -8.84 2.28
C PHE A 21 1.82 -9.64 1.01
N MET A 22 2.26 -10.88 1.01
CA MET A 22 2.22 -11.78 -0.15
C MET A 22 1.90 -13.19 0.31
N PRO A 23 1.45 -14.08 -0.59
CA PRO A 23 1.35 -15.50 -0.29
C PRO A 23 2.65 -16.01 0.34
N PRO A 24 2.59 -16.86 1.40
CA PRO A 24 3.78 -17.26 2.17
C PRO A 24 4.91 -17.85 1.32
N ASN A 25 4.57 -18.63 0.29
CA ASN A 25 5.53 -19.21 -0.64
C ASN A 25 6.25 -18.17 -1.53
N VAL A 26 5.56 -17.07 -1.87
CA VAL A 26 6.17 -15.96 -2.63
C VAL A 26 7.08 -15.17 -1.71
N LEU A 27 6.60 -14.80 -0.52
CA LEU A 27 7.37 -14.03 0.45
C LEU A 27 8.66 -14.76 0.88
N ALA A 28 8.58 -16.07 1.07
CA ALA A 28 9.76 -16.88 1.38
C ALA A 28 10.85 -16.77 0.29
N LYS A 29 10.45 -16.73 -1.00
CA LYS A 29 11.37 -16.53 -2.12
C LYS A 29 11.94 -15.12 -2.17
N VAL A 30 11.13 -14.12 -1.87
CA VAL A 30 11.57 -12.71 -1.75
C VAL A 30 12.62 -12.58 -0.66
N TRP A 31 12.39 -13.14 0.51
CA TRP A 31 13.36 -13.11 1.61
C TRP A 31 14.66 -13.84 1.26
N ALA A 32 14.55 -15.02 0.65
CA ALA A 32 15.74 -15.76 0.20
C ALA A 32 16.55 -15.00 -0.85
N PHE A 33 15.90 -14.18 -1.68
CA PHE A 33 16.58 -13.31 -2.65
C PHE A 33 17.40 -12.22 -1.94
N PHE A 34 16.81 -11.53 -0.96
CA PHE A 34 17.52 -10.50 -0.18
C PHE A 34 18.65 -11.09 0.66
N GLU A 35 18.38 -12.14 1.44
CA GLU A 35 19.36 -12.79 2.33
C GLU A 35 20.48 -13.49 1.55
N GLY A 36 20.20 -13.98 0.35
CA GLY A 36 21.17 -14.62 -0.53
C GLY A 36 22.13 -13.67 -1.25
N GLY A 37 22.11 -12.36 -0.90
CA GLY A 37 22.98 -11.35 -1.51
C GLY A 37 22.67 -11.04 -2.98
N ARG A 38 21.55 -11.53 -3.50
CA ARG A 38 21.14 -11.35 -4.90
C ARG A 38 20.53 -9.97 -5.18
N ALA A 39 20.25 -9.21 -4.12
CA ALA A 39 19.71 -7.86 -4.24
C ALA A 39 20.72 -6.84 -4.84
N GLY A 40 21.94 -7.28 -5.19
CA GLY A 40 22.92 -6.46 -5.90
C GLY A 40 23.52 -5.29 -5.10
N VAL A 41 23.25 -5.24 -3.79
CA VAL A 41 23.66 -4.10 -2.93
C VAL A 41 25.06 -4.25 -2.31
N GLY A 42 25.78 -5.33 -2.65
CA GLY A 42 27.16 -5.55 -2.16
C GLY A 42 27.32 -5.79 -0.66
N ARG A 43 26.21 -5.93 0.07
CA ARG A 43 26.19 -6.14 1.52
C ARG A 43 25.04 -7.02 1.98
N ALA A 44 25.09 -7.49 3.23
CA ALA A 44 24.02 -8.27 3.83
C ALA A 44 22.73 -7.46 3.95
N TRP A 45 21.61 -8.10 3.65
CA TRP A 45 20.26 -7.57 3.83
C TRP A 45 19.45 -8.53 4.70
N PRO A 46 19.73 -8.60 6.01
CA PRO A 46 18.96 -9.46 6.92
C PRO A 46 17.55 -8.89 7.09
N ILE A 47 16.55 -9.77 7.03
CA ILE A 47 15.15 -9.37 7.19
C ILE A 47 14.83 -9.27 8.69
N ALA A 48 14.66 -8.05 9.21
CA ALA A 48 14.42 -7.82 10.65
C ALA A 48 13.06 -8.37 11.14
N TYR A 49 12.07 -8.47 10.24
CA TYR A 49 10.71 -8.88 10.57
C TYR A 49 10.29 -10.18 9.86
N ARG A 50 11.19 -11.17 9.84
CA ARG A 50 10.92 -12.51 9.33
C ARG A 50 10.04 -13.30 10.29
N ARG A 51 8.72 -13.06 10.21
CA ARG A 51 7.71 -13.60 11.11
C ARG A 51 6.48 -14.07 10.33
N PRO A 52 5.62 -14.92 10.93
CA PRO A 52 4.31 -15.27 10.39
C PRO A 52 3.45 -14.04 10.08
N GLU A 53 2.47 -14.20 9.18
CA GLU A 53 1.61 -13.11 8.71
C GLU A 53 0.89 -12.39 9.86
N GLU A 54 0.28 -13.18 10.75
CA GLU A 54 -0.48 -12.66 11.90
C GLU A 54 0.38 -11.84 12.85
N GLU A 55 1.62 -12.30 13.11
CA GLU A 55 2.58 -11.57 13.95
C GLU A 55 2.99 -10.25 13.29
N ARG A 56 3.19 -10.24 11.98
CA ARG A 56 3.54 -9.01 11.24
C ARG A 56 2.40 -7.99 11.30
N VAL A 57 1.15 -8.42 11.14
CA VAL A 57 -0.03 -7.56 11.32
C VAL A 57 -0.12 -7.05 12.77
N ALA A 58 0.10 -7.94 13.76
CA ALA A 58 0.10 -7.56 15.16
C ALA A 58 1.18 -6.53 15.50
N LEU A 59 2.39 -6.66 14.91
CA LEU A 59 3.47 -5.68 15.05
C LEU A 59 3.11 -4.31 14.49
N LEU A 60 2.54 -4.22 13.28
CA LEU A 60 2.09 -2.95 12.72
C LEU A 60 1.06 -2.28 13.62
N ARG A 61 0.11 -3.04 14.18
CA ARG A 61 -0.87 -2.55 15.16
C ARG A 61 -0.19 -2.05 16.44
N ALA A 62 0.78 -2.80 16.95
CA ALA A 62 1.54 -2.41 18.14
C ALA A 62 2.39 -1.14 17.90
N PHE A 63 2.88 -0.92 16.70
CA PHE A 63 3.55 0.31 16.29
C PHE A 63 2.58 1.49 16.17
N GLY A 64 1.28 1.25 16.13
CA GLY A 64 0.25 2.27 15.97
C GLY A 64 -0.03 2.61 14.52
N VAL A 65 0.32 1.71 13.58
CA VAL A 65 -0.08 1.84 12.16
C VAL A 65 -1.57 1.55 12.06
N ARG A 66 -2.35 2.56 11.67
CA ARG A 66 -3.81 2.50 11.59
C ARG A 66 -4.31 1.99 10.24
N ARG A 67 -3.54 2.26 9.21
CA ARG A 67 -3.76 1.77 7.85
C ARG A 67 -2.42 1.47 7.20
N PHE A 68 -2.36 0.44 6.40
CA PHE A 68 -1.15 0.10 5.65
C PHE A 68 -1.46 -0.43 4.25
N GLY A 69 -0.59 -0.12 3.29
CA GLY A 69 -0.62 -0.70 1.96
C GLY A 69 -0.07 -2.12 1.98
N ALA A 70 -0.87 -3.11 1.64
CA ALA A 70 -0.43 -4.51 1.60
C ALA A 70 0.07 -4.86 0.18
N LEU A 71 1.22 -4.31 -0.20
CA LEU A 71 1.72 -4.36 -1.56
C LEU A 71 2.24 -5.74 -1.95
N LEU A 72 1.97 -6.13 -3.19
CA LEU A 72 2.43 -7.34 -3.83
C LEU A 72 2.65 -7.06 -5.33
N TYR A 73 3.49 -7.84 -5.98
CA TYR A 73 3.83 -7.64 -7.38
C TYR A 73 4.24 -8.94 -8.07
N PRO A 74 3.90 -9.13 -9.35
CA PRO A 74 4.34 -10.26 -10.15
C PRO A 74 5.76 -10.03 -10.67
N HIS A 75 6.49 -11.11 -10.92
CA HIS A 75 7.80 -11.09 -11.57
C HIS A 75 7.78 -11.79 -12.94
N LYS A 76 6.64 -12.26 -13.38
CA LYS A 76 6.42 -12.94 -14.67
C LYS A 76 4.93 -12.92 -15.02
N PRO A 77 4.56 -13.22 -16.27
CA PRO A 77 3.17 -13.42 -16.68
C PRO A 77 2.43 -14.49 -15.85
N ASP A 78 1.12 -14.45 -15.88
CA ASP A 78 0.17 -15.38 -15.23
C ASP A 78 0.22 -15.39 -13.69
N MET A 79 0.82 -14.36 -13.07
CA MET A 79 0.85 -14.23 -11.61
C MET A 79 -0.13 -13.19 -11.07
N ALA A 80 -0.40 -12.13 -11.82
CA ALA A 80 -1.09 -10.96 -11.28
C ALA A 80 -2.52 -11.27 -10.83
N ALA A 81 -3.31 -11.97 -11.62
CA ALA A 81 -4.69 -12.34 -11.28
C ALA A 81 -4.77 -13.19 -10.00
N TRP A 82 -3.87 -14.19 -9.88
CA TRP A 82 -3.78 -15.03 -8.69
C TRP A 82 -3.37 -14.22 -7.45
N LEU A 83 -2.39 -13.33 -7.58
CA LEU A 83 -1.96 -12.44 -6.49
C LEU A 83 -3.11 -11.52 -6.05
N ASN A 84 -3.89 -10.98 -6.99
CA ASN A 84 -5.05 -10.13 -6.69
C ASN A 84 -6.12 -10.88 -5.91
N SER A 85 -6.40 -12.14 -6.27
CA SER A 85 -7.34 -13.00 -5.52
C SER A 85 -6.88 -13.23 -4.09
N TRP A 86 -5.58 -13.50 -3.88
CA TRP A 86 -5.00 -13.64 -2.55
C TRP A 86 -5.11 -12.33 -1.75
N ALA A 87 -4.80 -11.18 -2.38
CA ALA A 87 -4.82 -9.87 -1.74
C ALA A 87 -6.23 -9.46 -1.31
N ALA A 88 -7.26 -9.76 -2.11
CA ALA A 88 -8.65 -9.55 -1.74
C ALA A 88 -9.02 -10.35 -0.47
N GLY A 89 -8.63 -11.63 -0.40
CA GLY A 89 -8.81 -12.46 0.78
C GLY A 89 -8.05 -11.93 2.00
N PHE A 90 -6.82 -11.43 1.82
CA PHE A 90 -6.04 -10.81 2.88
C PHE A 90 -6.73 -9.54 3.42
N ALA A 91 -7.16 -8.64 2.55
CA ALA A 91 -7.85 -7.41 2.93
C ALA A 91 -9.18 -7.68 3.65
N ALA A 92 -9.92 -8.72 3.24
CA ALA A 92 -11.18 -9.10 3.86
C ALA A 92 -11.01 -9.51 5.34
N ARG A 93 -9.90 -10.22 5.68
CA ARG A 93 -9.61 -10.65 7.05
C ARG A 93 -8.76 -9.65 7.85
N THR A 94 -8.22 -8.60 7.19
CA THR A 94 -7.32 -7.62 7.80
C THR A 94 -7.83 -6.21 7.52
N PRO A 95 -8.79 -5.69 8.32
CA PRO A 95 -9.45 -4.41 8.05
C PRO A 95 -8.54 -3.19 8.03
N ASP A 96 -7.34 -3.30 8.62
CA ASP A 96 -6.34 -2.22 8.64
C ASP A 96 -5.55 -2.15 7.33
N ALA A 97 -5.54 -3.24 6.53
CA ALA A 97 -4.90 -3.26 5.24
C ALA A 97 -5.74 -2.52 4.18
N LEU A 98 -5.11 -1.69 3.38
CA LEU A 98 -5.68 -1.23 2.12
C LEU A 98 -5.74 -2.43 1.17
N HIS A 99 -6.92 -2.73 0.63
CA HIS A 99 -7.03 -3.76 -0.41
C HIS A 99 -6.13 -3.34 -1.58
N SER A 100 -5.02 -4.03 -1.72
CA SER A 100 -4.02 -3.78 -2.76
C SER A 100 -4.16 -4.78 -3.89
N ALA A 101 -3.78 -4.36 -5.11
CA ALA A 101 -3.76 -5.22 -6.28
C ALA A 101 -2.53 -4.91 -7.14
N THR A 102 -2.34 -5.67 -8.20
CA THR A 102 -1.19 -5.52 -9.11
C THR A 102 -1.57 -5.89 -10.53
N PHE A 103 -0.65 -5.70 -11.47
CA PHE A 103 -0.79 -6.07 -12.88
C PHE A 103 0.56 -6.41 -13.51
N PHE A 104 0.49 -7.03 -14.68
CA PHE A 104 1.63 -7.34 -15.54
C PHE A 104 1.22 -7.04 -17.00
N PRO A 105 2.14 -6.68 -17.91
CA PRO A 105 1.81 -6.55 -19.34
C PRO A 105 1.57 -7.93 -19.95
N GLU A 106 0.30 -8.34 -19.99
CA GLU A 106 -0.14 -9.63 -20.47
C GLU A 106 -1.57 -9.55 -21.02
N PRO A 107 -1.96 -10.43 -21.93
CA PRO A 107 -3.34 -10.54 -22.36
C PRO A 107 -4.27 -10.74 -21.16
N GLY A 108 -5.34 -9.96 -21.08
CA GLY A 108 -6.28 -10.02 -19.95
C GLY A 108 -5.95 -9.09 -18.78
N ALA A 109 -4.83 -8.33 -18.81
CA ALA A 109 -4.47 -7.38 -17.77
C ALA A 109 -5.60 -6.38 -17.45
N ALA A 110 -6.21 -5.82 -18.46
CA ALA A 110 -7.37 -4.93 -18.31
C ALA A 110 -8.54 -5.60 -17.60
N GLY A 111 -8.82 -6.87 -17.90
CA GLY A 111 -9.92 -7.64 -17.31
C GLY A 111 -9.75 -7.81 -15.80
N TYR A 112 -8.65 -8.42 -15.35
CA TYR A 112 -8.47 -8.67 -13.92
C TYR A 112 -8.18 -7.38 -13.11
N VAL A 113 -7.71 -6.30 -13.77
CA VAL A 113 -7.60 -4.98 -13.12
C VAL A 113 -8.98 -4.37 -12.91
N ALA A 114 -9.88 -4.44 -13.91
CA ALA A 114 -11.26 -3.99 -13.76
C ALA A 114 -11.99 -4.79 -12.66
N GLU A 115 -11.79 -6.10 -12.59
CA GLU A 115 -12.31 -6.96 -11.53
C GLU A 115 -11.79 -6.55 -10.15
N ALA A 116 -10.48 -6.30 -10.01
CA ALA A 116 -9.90 -5.86 -8.76
C ALA A 116 -10.44 -4.50 -8.29
N ILE A 117 -10.59 -3.53 -9.22
CA ILE A 117 -11.23 -2.25 -8.92
C ILE A 117 -12.68 -2.44 -8.48
N GLY A 118 -13.45 -3.25 -9.21
CA GLY A 118 -14.83 -3.60 -8.86
C GLY A 118 -14.97 -4.30 -7.51
N ALA A 119 -13.99 -5.13 -7.15
CA ALA A 119 -13.90 -5.80 -5.84
C ALA A 119 -13.42 -4.85 -4.70
N GLY A 120 -13.19 -3.58 -5.01
CA GLY A 120 -12.85 -2.55 -4.03
C GLY A 120 -11.35 -2.39 -3.76
N ALA A 121 -10.48 -2.74 -4.70
CA ALA A 121 -9.05 -2.42 -4.59
C ALA A 121 -8.86 -0.90 -4.46
N ARG A 122 -8.04 -0.50 -3.49
CA ARG A 122 -7.79 0.90 -3.11
C ARG A 122 -6.40 1.37 -3.47
N LEU A 123 -5.52 0.45 -3.83
CA LEU A 123 -4.12 0.71 -4.13
C LEU A 123 -3.61 -0.35 -5.08
N PHE A 124 -2.81 0.05 -6.08
CA PHE A 124 -2.11 -0.88 -6.94
C PHE A 124 -0.59 -0.78 -6.73
N LYS A 125 0.12 -1.84 -7.10
CA LYS A 125 1.60 -1.87 -7.14
C LYS A 125 2.09 -2.32 -8.51
N ALA A 126 3.05 -1.59 -9.05
CA ALA A 126 3.88 -1.99 -10.18
C ALA A 126 5.35 -1.98 -9.76
N HIS A 127 6.13 -2.95 -10.20
CA HIS A 127 7.55 -3.04 -9.88
C HIS A 127 8.35 -3.25 -11.15
N LEU A 128 8.84 -2.16 -11.76
CA LEU A 128 9.45 -2.21 -13.09
C LEU A 128 10.76 -2.98 -13.11
N GLN A 129 11.55 -2.87 -12.04
CA GLN A 129 12.82 -3.57 -11.93
C GLN A 129 12.65 -5.09 -11.82
N VAL A 130 11.76 -5.56 -10.93
CA VAL A 130 11.51 -6.99 -10.72
C VAL A 130 10.70 -7.59 -11.86
N GLY A 131 9.73 -6.86 -12.39
CA GLY A 131 8.90 -7.28 -13.51
C GLY A 131 9.65 -7.28 -14.85
N GLY A 132 10.68 -6.44 -14.98
CA GLY A 132 11.50 -6.36 -16.19
C GLY A 132 10.75 -5.91 -17.44
N TYR A 133 9.66 -5.12 -17.28
CA TYR A 133 8.82 -4.69 -18.40
C TYR A 133 8.80 -3.17 -18.58
N ASP A 134 8.55 -2.75 -19.82
CA ASP A 134 8.34 -1.35 -20.17
C ASP A 134 6.96 -0.90 -19.67
N PRO A 135 6.87 0.13 -18.82
CA PRO A 135 5.57 0.65 -18.36
C PRO A 135 4.76 1.29 -19.50
N ARG A 136 5.37 1.54 -20.66
CA ARG A 136 4.72 2.09 -21.85
C ARG A 136 4.14 1.02 -22.78
N ASP A 137 4.30 -0.26 -22.44
CA ASP A 137 3.75 -1.37 -23.21
C ASP A 137 2.26 -1.14 -23.50
N GLU A 138 1.85 -1.40 -24.74
CA GLU A 138 0.48 -1.17 -25.21
C GLU A 138 -0.56 -1.93 -24.41
N MET A 139 -0.22 -3.13 -23.90
CA MET A 139 -1.10 -3.93 -23.05
C MET A 139 -1.42 -3.25 -21.71
N LEU A 140 -0.61 -2.26 -21.29
CA LEU A 140 -0.83 -1.51 -20.05
C LEU A 140 -1.57 -0.19 -20.27
N ASP A 141 -1.77 0.27 -21.50
CA ASP A 141 -2.40 1.58 -21.74
C ASP A 141 -3.82 1.65 -21.16
N ALA A 142 -4.63 0.62 -21.42
CA ALA A 142 -5.96 0.51 -20.82
C ALA A 142 -5.92 0.40 -19.29
N VAL A 143 -4.90 -0.27 -18.72
CA VAL A 143 -4.72 -0.40 -17.27
C VAL A 143 -4.47 0.96 -16.63
N TRP A 144 -3.53 1.74 -17.17
CA TRP A 144 -3.25 3.09 -16.68
C TRP A 144 -4.47 4.01 -16.79
N GLY A 145 -5.21 3.92 -17.92
CA GLY A 145 -6.45 4.65 -18.16
C GLY A 145 -7.51 4.34 -17.09
N MET A 146 -7.77 3.07 -16.82
CA MET A 146 -8.74 2.63 -15.79
C MET A 146 -8.35 3.11 -14.38
N LEU A 147 -7.07 3.01 -14.00
CA LEU A 147 -6.61 3.50 -12.70
C LEU A 147 -6.78 5.02 -12.58
N ALA A 148 -6.50 5.77 -13.66
CA ALA A 148 -6.68 7.22 -13.71
C ALA A 148 -8.14 7.62 -13.58
N GLU A 149 -9.06 6.92 -14.25
CA GLU A 149 -10.50 7.16 -14.25
C GLU A 149 -11.13 6.79 -12.90
N ALA A 150 -10.80 5.60 -12.38
CA ALA A 150 -11.24 5.15 -11.07
C ALA A 150 -10.61 5.92 -9.91
N ARG A 151 -9.59 6.75 -10.19
CA ARG A 151 -8.80 7.49 -9.18
C ARG A 151 -8.18 6.57 -8.12
N VAL A 152 -7.82 5.36 -8.52
CA VAL A 152 -7.13 4.43 -7.64
C VAL A 152 -5.62 4.67 -7.77
N PRO A 153 -4.92 4.99 -6.67
CA PRO A 153 -3.49 5.21 -6.70
C PRO A 153 -2.70 3.94 -7.05
N VAL A 154 -1.55 4.14 -7.70
CA VAL A 154 -0.59 3.06 -7.95
C VAL A 154 0.78 3.43 -7.39
N VAL A 155 1.35 2.57 -6.55
CA VAL A 155 2.75 2.65 -6.11
C VAL A 155 3.62 2.02 -7.19
N VAL A 156 4.56 2.78 -7.72
CA VAL A 156 5.46 2.30 -8.78
C VAL A 156 6.90 2.33 -8.28
N HIS A 157 7.55 1.15 -8.25
CA HIS A 157 8.99 1.08 -8.09
C HIS A 157 9.61 1.30 -9.47
N CYS A 158 9.96 2.54 -9.76
CA CYS A 158 10.49 2.99 -11.03
C CYS A 158 11.86 3.68 -10.94
N GLY A 159 12.36 4.02 -9.74
CA GLY A 159 13.74 4.45 -9.56
C GLY A 159 14.73 3.34 -9.91
N SER A 160 15.97 3.70 -10.25
CA SER A 160 17.00 2.76 -10.66
C SER A 160 17.69 2.02 -9.51
N GLY A 161 17.43 2.39 -8.26
CA GLY A 161 17.96 1.69 -7.10
C GLY A 161 17.25 0.36 -6.82
N PRO A 162 17.93 -0.62 -6.21
CA PRO A 162 19.36 -0.65 -5.88
C PRO A 162 20.28 -0.95 -7.07
N TYR A 163 19.76 -1.35 -8.22
CA TYR A 163 20.47 -1.52 -9.50
C TYR A 163 19.54 -1.16 -10.67
N ALA A 164 20.12 -0.57 -11.71
CA ALA A 164 19.36 -0.12 -12.87
C ALA A 164 18.80 -1.31 -13.67
N GLY A 165 17.53 -1.25 -14.03
CA GLY A 165 16.87 -2.10 -15.00
C GLY A 165 16.67 -1.37 -16.35
N ALA A 166 16.34 -2.12 -17.39
CA ALA A 166 16.13 -1.55 -18.73
C ALA A 166 15.04 -0.48 -18.79
N PHE A 167 14.05 -0.54 -17.88
CA PHE A 167 12.87 0.32 -17.88
C PHE A 167 12.71 1.13 -16.58
N THR A 168 13.77 1.20 -15.76
CA THR A 168 13.83 2.04 -14.55
C THR A 168 14.28 3.45 -14.89
N GLY A 169 14.18 4.36 -13.92
CA GLY A 169 14.45 5.77 -14.08
C GLY A 169 13.21 6.60 -14.48
N PRO A 170 13.32 7.93 -14.51
CA PRO A 170 12.20 8.83 -14.74
C PRO A 170 11.67 8.81 -16.17
N GLY A 171 12.50 8.46 -17.16
CA GLY A 171 12.15 8.51 -18.59
C GLY A 171 10.94 7.64 -18.95
N PRO A 172 10.95 6.31 -18.73
CA PRO A 172 9.84 5.45 -19.08
C PRO A 172 8.52 5.86 -18.41
N ILE A 173 8.58 6.20 -17.12
CA ILE A 173 7.37 6.54 -16.36
C ILE A 173 6.83 7.94 -16.71
N SER A 174 7.68 8.87 -17.11
CA SER A 174 7.21 10.18 -17.63
C SER A 174 6.40 10.03 -18.91
N GLY A 175 6.72 9.03 -19.75
CA GLY A 175 5.92 8.68 -20.92
C GLY A 175 4.51 8.20 -20.57
N VAL A 176 4.36 7.43 -19.49
CA VAL A 176 3.04 7.03 -18.95
C VAL A 176 2.27 8.24 -18.45
N LEU A 177 2.91 9.10 -17.64
CA LEU A 177 2.27 10.31 -17.11
C LEU A 177 1.85 11.30 -18.21
N ALA A 178 2.61 11.39 -19.31
CA ALA A 178 2.24 12.22 -20.45
C ALA A 178 0.95 11.74 -21.13
N ARG A 179 0.75 10.42 -21.25
CA ARG A 179 -0.47 9.82 -21.80
C ARG A 179 -1.63 9.83 -20.80
N HIS A 180 -1.34 9.66 -19.51
CA HIS A 180 -2.33 9.56 -18.45
C HIS A 180 -2.11 10.63 -17.35
N PRO A 181 -2.25 11.94 -17.64
CA PRO A 181 -1.91 13.02 -16.69
C PRO A 181 -2.81 13.08 -15.45
N ARG A 182 -3.94 12.36 -15.47
CA ARG A 182 -4.85 12.23 -14.32
C ARG A 182 -4.54 11.03 -13.43
N LEU A 183 -3.55 10.21 -13.78
CA LEU A 183 -3.14 9.06 -12.99
C LEU A 183 -2.61 9.51 -11.62
N THR A 184 -3.13 8.92 -10.55
CA THR A 184 -2.58 9.11 -9.22
C THR A 184 -1.45 8.10 -9.02
N MET A 185 -0.22 8.59 -9.09
CA MET A 185 0.99 7.76 -8.98
C MET A 185 1.73 8.08 -7.69
N ILE A 186 2.25 7.05 -7.04
CA ILE A 186 3.14 7.17 -5.89
C ILE A 186 4.47 6.54 -6.29
N VAL A 187 5.49 7.35 -6.40
CA VAL A 187 6.86 6.89 -6.72
C VAL A 187 7.48 6.33 -5.46
N ALA A 188 7.84 5.06 -5.51
CA ALA A 188 8.46 4.36 -4.38
C ALA A 188 9.87 4.88 -4.10
N HIS A 189 10.29 4.86 -2.82
CA HIS A 189 11.65 5.22 -2.37
C HIS A 189 12.10 6.63 -2.80
N LEU A 190 11.15 7.59 -2.92
CA LEU A 190 11.41 8.92 -3.51
C LEU A 190 12.01 8.87 -4.93
N GLY A 191 11.99 7.71 -5.58
CA GLY A 191 12.60 7.49 -6.88
C GLY A 191 14.13 7.33 -6.85
N ALA A 192 14.69 6.84 -5.74
CA ALA A 192 16.14 6.64 -5.57
C ALA A 192 16.80 5.89 -6.75
N PRO A 193 17.96 6.34 -7.24
CA PRO A 193 18.71 7.53 -6.83
C PRO A 193 18.34 8.83 -7.58
N GLU A 194 17.38 8.80 -8.51
CA GLU A 194 17.00 9.93 -9.38
C GLU A 194 16.03 10.90 -8.66
N TYR A 195 16.32 11.23 -7.40
CA TYR A 195 15.46 12.05 -6.53
C TYR A 195 15.02 13.38 -7.14
N GLY A 196 15.96 14.08 -7.82
CA GLY A 196 15.72 15.38 -8.41
C GLY A 196 14.66 15.33 -9.50
N GLU A 197 14.82 14.38 -10.42
CA GLU A 197 13.93 14.18 -11.57
C GLU A 197 12.54 13.73 -11.13
N PHE A 198 12.43 12.89 -10.10
CA PHE A 198 11.14 12.48 -9.56
C PHE A 198 10.46 13.60 -8.79
N LEU A 199 11.21 14.49 -8.12
CA LEU A 199 10.67 15.74 -7.57
C LEU A 199 10.19 16.68 -8.68
N ASP A 200 10.85 16.71 -9.86
CA ASP A 200 10.39 17.47 -11.03
C ASP A 200 9.08 16.90 -11.56
N LEU A 201 8.95 15.58 -11.67
CA LEU A 201 7.69 14.93 -12.07
C LEU A 201 6.56 15.25 -11.08
N ALA A 202 6.83 15.19 -9.78
CA ALA A 202 5.86 15.59 -8.76
C ALA A 202 5.49 17.09 -8.87
N GLY A 203 6.42 17.97 -9.27
CA GLY A 203 6.17 19.36 -9.56
C GLY A 203 5.26 19.57 -10.77
N ARG A 204 5.49 18.78 -11.82
CA ARG A 204 4.76 18.87 -13.11
C ARG A 204 3.35 18.28 -13.05
N TYR A 205 3.20 17.15 -12.34
CA TYR A 205 1.94 16.40 -12.30
C TYR A 205 1.34 16.45 -10.89
N PRO A 206 0.20 17.13 -10.69
CA PRO A 206 -0.35 17.38 -9.34
C PRO A 206 -0.84 16.12 -8.62
N ARG A 207 -0.95 14.98 -9.32
CA ARG A 207 -1.35 13.69 -8.77
C ARG A 207 -0.17 12.73 -8.58
N VAL A 208 1.06 13.20 -8.79
CA VAL A 208 2.26 12.42 -8.49
C VAL A 208 2.66 12.70 -7.05
N HIS A 209 2.74 11.64 -6.28
CA HIS A 209 3.22 11.57 -4.90
C HIS A 209 4.52 10.77 -4.87
N LEU A 210 5.26 10.88 -3.77
CA LEU A 210 6.45 10.06 -3.52
C LEU A 210 6.32 9.43 -2.12
N ASP A 211 6.83 8.22 -1.94
CA ASP A 211 6.90 7.63 -0.61
C ASP A 211 8.32 7.60 -0.06
N THR A 212 8.42 7.61 1.26
CA THR A 212 9.70 7.69 1.99
C THR A 212 10.36 6.35 2.21
N THR A 213 9.85 5.29 1.63
CA THR A 213 10.30 3.91 1.86
C THR A 213 11.84 3.83 1.82
N MET A 214 12.43 3.41 2.93
CA MET A 214 13.88 3.29 3.16
C MET A 214 14.70 4.58 3.01
N ALA A 215 14.16 5.64 2.40
CA ALA A 215 14.88 6.90 2.18
C ALA A 215 15.37 7.51 3.50
N PHE A 216 16.53 8.16 3.46
CA PHE A 216 17.22 8.80 4.59
C PHE A 216 17.72 7.83 5.67
N THR A 217 17.39 6.55 5.61
CA THR A 217 17.95 5.57 6.54
C THR A 217 19.43 5.34 6.28
N ALA A 218 20.20 5.06 7.32
CA ALA A 218 21.61 4.73 7.16
C ALA A 218 21.86 3.59 6.16
N PHE A 219 20.84 2.73 5.94
CA PHE A 219 20.93 1.67 4.95
C PHE A 219 20.88 2.21 3.52
N LEU A 220 19.90 3.03 3.17
CA LEU A 220 19.76 3.53 1.79
C LEU A 220 20.77 4.66 1.50
N GLU A 221 21.11 5.49 2.48
CA GLU A 221 22.09 6.56 2.32
C GLU A 221 23.49 6.06 1.90
N GLN A 222 23.84 4.82 2.23
CA GLN A 222 25.09 4.21 1.75
C GLN A 222 25.02 3.72 0.30
N LEU A 223 23.82 3.53 -0.25
CA LEU A 223 23.59 2.99 -1.60
C LEU A 223 23.20 4.12 -2.58
N ALA A 224 22.35 5.02 -2.12
CA ALA A 224 21.79 6.11 -2.87
C ALA A 224 21.54 7.29 -1.93
N PRO A 225 22.60 8.06 -1.56
CA PRO A 225 22.46 9.18 -0.65
C PRO A 225 21.55 10.26 -1.23
N PHE A 226 20.66 10.79 -0.37
CA PHE A 226 19.79 11.88 -0.78
C PHE A 226 20.58 13.20 -0.85
N PRO A 227 20.59 13.90 -2.00
CA PRO A 227 21.35 15.14 -2.14
C PRO A 227 20.81 16.23 -1.22
N ALA A 228 21.62 16.74 -0.28
CA ALA A 228 21.21 17.78 0.68
C ALA A 228 20.65 19.04 -0.01
N ALA A 229 21.14 19.36 -1.21
CA ALA A 229 20.64 20.49 -2.01
C ALA A 229 19.15 20.34 -2.42
N LEU A 230 18.59 19.12 -2.37
CA LEU A 230 17.18 18.86 -2.69
C LEU A 230 16.26 18.98 -1.47
N LEU A 231 16.77 19.14 -0.25
CA LEU A 231 15.95 19.26 0.97
C LEU A 231 14.91 20.39 0.90
N PRO A 232 15.23 21.60 0.39
CA PRO A 232 14.21 22.64 0.23
C PRO A 232 13.08 22.23 -0.72
N ARG A 233 13.39 21.48 -1.77
CA ARG A 233 12.39 20.97 -2.72
C ARG A 233 11.52 19.89 -2.08
N LEU A 234 12.11 18.98 -1.31
CA LEU A 234 11.41 17.96 -0.53
C LEU A 234 10.46 18.61 0.48
N ALA A 235 10.92 19.63 1.21
CA ALA A 235 10.11 20.40 2.15
C ALA A 235 8.91 21.05 1.46
N HIS A 236 9.12 21.67 0.31
CA HIS A 236 8.05 22.30 -0.50
C HIS A 236 7.03 21.29 -1.01
N ALA A 237 7.46 20.07 -1.37
CA ALA A 237 6.60 18.99 -1.81
C ALA A 237 5.94 18.22 -0.65
N GLY A 238 6.04 18.71 0.59
CA GLY A 238 5.64 17.96 1.80
C GLY A 238 4.18 17.49 1.83
N ASP A 239 3.27 18.13 1.13
CA ASP A 239 1.86 17.74 1.00
C ASP A 239 1.64 16.49 0.10
N ARG A 240 2.66 16.06 -0.62
CA ARG A 240 2.65 14.91 -1.55
C ARG A 240 3.63 13.80 -1.15
N ILE A 241 4.31 13.96 -0.04
CA ILE A 241 5.19 12.92 0.50
C ILE A 241 4.39 12.02 1.44
N LEU A 242 4.52 10.71 1.29
CA LEU A 242 3.78 9.69 2.03
C LEU A 242 4.75 8.80 2.81
N LEU A 243 4.37 8.39 4.02
CA LEU A 243 5.15 7.39 4.76
C LEU A 243 5.08 6.03 4.07
N GLY A 244 6.22 5.47 3.80
CA GLY A 244 6.45 4.08 3.46
C GLY A 244 7.62 3.53 4.24
N SER A 245 7.60 2.25 4.58
CA SER A 245 8.67 1.60 5.35
C SER A 245 9.38 0.46 4.64
N ASP A 246 8.73 -0.21 3.71
CA ASP A 246 9.13 -1.52 3.13
C ASP A 246 8.99 -2.71 4.10
N PHE A 247 8.32 -2.49 5.24
CA PHE A 247 8.04 -3.58 6.19
C PHE A 247 7.36 -4.77 5.49
N PRO A 248 7.77 -6.00 5.70
CA PRO A 248 8.75 -6.51 6.68
C PRO A 248 10.17 -6.62 6.13
N ASN A 249 10.46 -6.23 4.88
CA ASN A 249 11.68 -6.53 4.13
C ASN A 249 12.88 -5.66 4.52
N ILE A 250 12.77 -4.89 5.59
CA ILE A 250 13.80 -3.97 6.05
C ILE A 250 14.85 -4.65 6.95
N PRO A 251 16.14 -4.24 6.85
CA PRO A 251 17.22 -4.82 7.65
C PRO A 251 17.46 -4.10 8.99
N TYR A 252 16.50 -3.26 9.43
CA TYR A 252 16.60 -2.42 10.63
C TYR A 252 15.24 -2.33 11.35
N PRO A 253 15.21 -1.88 12.63
CA PRO A 253 13.97 -1.64 13.35
C PRO A 253 13.10 -0.58 12.67
N TYR A 254 11.78 -0.79 12.64
CA TYR A 254 10.80 0.13 12.03
C TYR A 254 10.95 1.60 12.50
N LEU A 255 11.30 1.80 13.77
CA LEU A 255 11.54 3.12 14.34
C LEU A 255 12.63 3.89 13.59
N HIS A 256 13.64 3.20 13.04
CA HIS A 256 14.76 3.83 12.33
C HIS A 256 14.30 4.65 11.12
N GLN A 257 13.26 4.20 10.41
CA GLN A 257 12.66 5.00 9.33
C GLN A 257 12.08 6.33 9.86
N LEU A 258 11.40 6.29 11.00
CA LEU A 258 10.79 7.48 11.59
C LEU A 258 11.83 8.45 12.16
N GLU A 259 12.88 7.92 12.78
CA GLU A 259 14.02 8.70 13.29
C GLU A 259 14.79 9.35 12.15
N ALA A 260 14.97 8.65 11.02
CA ALA A 260 15.59 9.20 9.82
C ALA A 260 14.80 10.39 9.26
N LEU A 261 13.45 10.28 9.21
CA LEU A 261 12.59 11.40 8.80
C LEU A 261 12.66 12.59 9.78
N ALA A 262 12.70 12.32 11.08
CA ALA A 262 12.84 13.37 12.09
C ALA A 262 14.19 14.08 12.00
N GLY A 263 15.26 13.36 11.67
CA GLY A 263 16.61 13.89 11.47
C GLY A 263 16.76 14.86 10.30
N LEU A 264 15.77 14.97 9.41
CA LEU A 264 15.74 15.96 8.33
C LEU A 264 15.49 17.40 8.85
N ASP A 265 15.00 17.53 10.08
CA ASP A 265 14.67 18.82 10.73
C ASP A 265 13.70 19.72 9.94
N LEU A 266 12.75 19.10 9.20
CA LEU A 266 11.72 19.79 8.43
C LEU A 266 10.51 20.22 9.28
N GLY A 267 10.56 19.97 10.58
CA GLY A 267 9.57 20.39 11.57
C GLY A 267 8.38 19.44 11.73
N ALA A 268 7.69 19.60 12.87
CA ALA A 268 6.55 18.76 13.25
C ALA A 268 5.39 18.81 12.26
N PRO A 269 5.02 19.94 11.62
CA PRO A 269 3.96 19.97 10.62
C PRO A 269 4.27 19.08 9.40
N TRP A 270 5.50 19.06 8.91
CA TRP A 270 5.94 18.21 7.81
C TRP A 270 5.86 16.73 8.20
N LEU A 271 6.36 16.37 9.39
CA LEU A 271 6.29 14.99 9.89
C LEU A 271 4.84 14.50 10.05
N ARG A 272 3.94 15.35 10.55
CA ARG A 272 2.52 15.02 10.65
C ARG A 272 1.90 14.75 9.29
N ALA A 273 2.18 15.62 8.32
CA ALA A 273 1.70 15.48 6.94
C ALA A 273 2.17 14.15 6.35
N VAL A 274 3.45 13.85 6.42
CA VAL A 274 4.07 12.63 5.86
C VAL A 274 3.60 11.36 6.56
N CYS A 275 3.64 11.35 7.90
CA CYS A 275 3.37 10.14 8.67
C CYS A 275 1.88 9.76 8.75
N HIS A 276 0.97 10.71 8.43
CA HIS A 276 -0.47 10.46 8.56
C HIS A 276 -1.33 11.24 7.57
N ASP A 277 -1.28 12.60 7.58
CA ASP A 277 -2.35 13.43 7.05
C ASP A 277 -2.48 13.33 5.52
N ASN A 278 -1.36 13.22 4.80
CA ASN A 278 -1.35 13.10 3.34
C ASN A 278 -1.99 11.79 2.88
N ALA A 279 -1.61 10.67 3.50
CA ALA A 279 -2.21 9.38 3.19
C ALA A 279 -3.68 9.33 3.62
N ALA A 280 -4.03 9.89 4.79
CA ALA A 280 -5.42 10.01 5.24
C ALA A 280 -6.27 10.79 4.24
N ARG A 281 -5.76 11.89 3.68
CA ARG A 281 -6.43 12.69 2.65
C ARG A 281 -6.55 11.91 1.33
N LEU A 282 -5.49 11.22 0.90
CA LEU A 282 -5.47 10.48 -0.36
C LEU A 282 -6.45 9.31 -0.34
N PHE A 283 -6.45 8.52 0.72
CA PHE A 283 -7.27 7.31 0.84
C PHE A 283 -8.62 7.53 1.54
N GLY A 284 -8.83 8.68 2.19
CA GLY A 284 -10.08 9.02 2.87
C GLY A 284 -11.21 9.47 1.94
N ARG A 285 -10.89 9.97 0.73
CA ARG A 285 -11.87 10.54 -0.23
C ARG A 285 -12.45 9.52 -1.22
N GLY A 286 -12.20 8.25 -1.07
CA GLY A 286 -12.73 7.21 -1.96
C GLY A 286 -14.16 6.80 -1.61
N GLY A 287 -15.16 7.46 -2.18
CA GLY A 287 -16.54 6.99 -2.20
C GLY A 287 -16.67 5.80 -3.14
N GLY A 288 -16.68 4.59 -2.59
CA GLY A 288 -17.17 3.37 -3.20
C GLY A 288 -18.07 2.70 -2.17
N VAL A 289 -19.25 2.25 -2.57
CA VAL A 289 -20.26 1.62 -1.75
C VAL A 289 -19.66 0.45 -0.95
N GLY A 290 -19.55 0.61 0.37
CA GLY A 290 -19.16 -0.49 1.27
C GLY A 290 -18.09 -0.11 2.29
N ASN A 291 -18.51 0.10 3.54
CA ASN A 291 -17.70 0.29 4.75
C ASN A 291 -16.96 1.63 4.94
N ASN A 292 -17.71 2.70 5.11
CA ASN A 292 -17.26 3.91 5.81
C ASN A 292 -17.09 3.63 7.32
N ARG A 293 -15.99 3.01 7.73
CA ARG A 293 -15.51 3.20 9.10
C ARG A 293 -14.62 4.44 9.07
N ALA A 294 -15.14 5.50 9.69
CA ALA A 294 -14.51 6.81 9.76
C ALA A 294 -13.05 6.74 10.19
N TRP A 295 -12.20 7.55 9.59
CA TRP A 295 -10.79 7.78 9.93
C TRP A 295 -10.59 8.46 11.29
N GLY A 296 -11.70 8.71 12.06
CA GLY A 296 -11.70 9.38 13.35
C GLY A 296 -11.84 8.40 14.51
N GLY A 297 -10.85 8.39 15.42
CA GLY A 297 -10.93 7.72 16.71
C GLY A 297 -11.93 8.41 17.61
N GLY A 298 -13.07 7.76 17.86
CA GLY A 298 -13.94 8.12 18.95
C GLY A 298 -13.30 7.73 20.29
N VAL A 299 -12.89 8.70 21.08
CA VAL A 299 -12.64 8.51 22.51
C VAL A 299 -14.02 8.27 23.14
N GLY A 300 -14.34 7.00 23.40
CA GLY A 300 -15.54 6.62 24.14
C GLY A 300 -15.42 7.04 25.59
N THR A 301 -16.10 8.11 25.95
CA THR A 301 -16.39 8.38 27.35
C THR A 301 -17.45 7.38 27.81
N ASN A 302 -17.04 6.45 28.67
CA ASN A 302 -17.95 5.60 29.45
C ASN A 302 -18.88 6.47 30.30
N ARG A 303 -20.15 6.53 29.91
CA ARG A 303 -21.23 6.99 30.78
C ARG A 303 -22.09 5.78 31.10
N ALA A 304 -22.14 5.42 32.36
CA ALA A 304 -22.98 4.36 32.91
C ALA A 304 -24.48 4.60 32.62
N PRO A 305 -25.26 3.55 32.34
CA PRO A 305 -26.70 3.70 32.17
C PRO A 305 -27.40 3.77 33.52
N GLY A 306 -28.05 4.90 33.78
CA GLY A 306 -29.03 5.06 34.81
C GLY A 306 -30.32 4.33 34.45
N GLY A 307 -30.89 3.59 35.43
CA GLY A 307 -32.09 2.80 35.25
C GLY A 307 -33.37 3.65 35.06
N GLY A 308 -34.25 3.11 34.26
CA GLY A 308 -35.63 3.61 34.09
C GLY A 308 -36.54 2.45 33.78
N VAL A 309 -37.36 2.06 34.76
CA VAL A 309 -38.41 1.04 34.72
C VAL A 309 -39.62 1.60 33.95
N GLY A 310 -40.21 0.85 33.04
CA GLY A 310 -41.48 1.23 32.39
C GLY A 310 -42.14 0.06 31.67
N ASN A 311 -43.16 -0.49 32.26
CA ASN A 311 -44.13 -1.49 31.83
C ASN A 311 -44.87 -1.16 30.50
N ASN A 312 -45.21 -2.10 29.62
CA ASN A 312 -46.54 -2.72 29.47
C ASN A 312 -46.76 -3.48 28.16
N ARG A 313 -47.28 -4.72 28.32
CA ARG A 313 -48.34 -5.44 27.57
C ARG A 313 -48.28 -5.61 26.04
N ALA A 314 -48.02 -6.83 25.56
CA ALA A 314 -49.01 -7.92 25.26
C ALA A 314 -49.94 -7.71 24.06
N ARG A 315 -49.86 -8.62 23.14
CA ARG A 315 -50.82 -9.34 22.27
C ARG A 315 -50.18 -9.54 20.90
N GLY A 316 -50.16 -10.69 20.23
CA GLY A 316 -50.97 -11.87 20.27
C GLY A 316 -51.07 -12.39 18.85
N GLY A 317 -50.80 -13.68 18.61
CA GLY A 317 -51.51 -14.50 17.66
C GLY A 317 -50.99 -14.60 16.23
N GLY A 318 -50.80 -15.85 15.78
CA GLY A 318 -50.94 -16.20 14.43
C GLY A 318 -50.00 -17.33 13.92
N ALA A 319 -50.42 -18.56 14.15
CA ALA A 319 -49.83 -19.78 13.58
C ALA A 319 -50.19 -19.92 12.10
N GLY A 320 -49.31 -20.56 11.34
CA GLY A 320 -49.61 -20.98 9.96
C GLY A 320 -48.58 -21.99 9.47
N ASN A 321 -48.90 -23.26 9.69
CA ASN A 321 -48.32 -24.46 9.06
C ASN A 321 -48.46 -24.41 7.53
N ASN A 322 -47.44 -24.87 6.76
CA ASN A 322 -47.66 -26.05 5.88
C ASN A 322 -46.34 -26.59 5.28
N ARG A 323 -46.16 -27.84 5.45
CA ARG A 323 -45.61 -28.97 4.71
C ARG A 323 -45.74 -28.78 3.16
N ALA A 324 -44.92 -29.35 2.30
CA ALA A 324 -44.26 -30.66 2.24
C ALA A 324 -43.57 -30.83 0.87
N ARG A 325 -42.59 -31.76 0.86
CA ARG A 325 -42.25 -32.75 -0.21
C ARG A 325 -41.72 -32.15 -1.55
N GLY A 326 -40.75 -32.65 -2.19
CA GLY A 326 -40.05 -33.93 -2.22
C GLY A 326 -39.17 -34.00 -3.43
N GLY A 327 -38.09 -34.70 -3.33
CA GLY A 327 -37.67 -35.76 -4.19
C GLY A 327 -36.87 -35.44 -5.46
N GLY A 328 -35.74 -36.09 -5.59
CA GLY A 328 -35.23 -36.49 -6.87
C GLY A 328 -33.72 -36.45 -7.02
N ALA A 329 -33.12 -37.58 -6.82
CA ALA A 329 -31.70 -37.91 -7.04
C ALA A 329 -31.34 -37.89 -8.54
N GLY A 330 -30.06 -37.73 -8.83
CA GLY A 330 -29.46 -38.01 -10.12
C GLY A 330 -27.95 -37.81 -10.11
N ALA A 331 -27.23 -38.90 -9.88
CA ALA A 331 -25.79 -39.04 -10.01
C ALA A 331 -25.37 -39.17 -11.48
N SER A 332 -24.15 -38.77 -11.83
CA SER A 332 -23.18 -39.49 -12.69
C SER A 332 -22.09 -38.54 -13.16
N SER A 333 -20.90 -38.66 -12.73
CA SER A 333 -19.65 -39.35 -13.18
C SER A 333 -18.95 -38.66 -14.34
N VAL A 334 -17.82 -38.15 -13.97
CA VAL A 334 -16.44 -38.14 -14.50
C VAL A 334 -16.20 -38.75 -15.92
N PRO A 335 -15.25 -38.29 -16.76
CA PRO A 335 -13.85 -38.20 -16.39
C PRO A 335 -13.23 -36.80 -16.30
#